data_e57ad388c624e688b5905fc546cbdc6a
#
_entry.id   e57ad388c624e688b5905fc546cbdc6a
#
_cell.length_a   1.000
_cell.length_b   1.000
_cell.length_c   1.000
_cell.angle_alpha   90.00
_cell.angle_beta   90.00
_cell.angle_gamma   90.00
#
_symmetry.space_group_name_H-M   'P 1'
#
loop_
_entity.id
_entity.type
_entity.pdbx_description
1 polymer ?
#
loop_
_entity_poly.entity_id
_entity_poly.type
_entity_poly.pdbx_seq_one_letter_code
_entity_poly.pdbx_strand_id
1 'polypeptide(L)'
;LSINLNKVLTFERSGGKTIFKQLHFLLGGKVMSGNKEFFYRRLHSLLGVIPVGLFLIQHLVVNHFATNGPEAFNKAAHFMEQLPFRYALELFVIFLPLIYHAVYGVYIAFTAQNNTSRFSYLRNWLFRLQRISGIITLIFVSWHVWETRIQAQLGAEVNYDMMANILSSPFMLGFYIVGVLSTIFHFANGLWSFAVSWGITVSPRSQRISTYVTLGIFIALSYVGLRAIFAFV
;
A
#
# COMPACT_ATOMS: atom_id res chain seq x y z
N LEU A 1 -45.83 -13.44 -10.89
CA LEU A 1 -45.14 -12.60 -9.92
C LEU A 1 -43.86 -12.03 -10.58
N SER A 2 -43.98 -10.84 -11.16
CA SER A 2 -42.82 -10.13 -11.72
C SER A 2 -42.08 -9.42 -10.59
N ILE A 3 -40.91 -9.93 -10.24
CA ILE A 3 -40.02 -9.29 -9.27
C ILE A 3 -39.41 -8.05 -9.95
N ASN A 4 -39.73 -6.88 -9.39
CA ASN A 4 -39.25 -5.60 -9.93
C ASN A 4 -37.77 -5.42 -9.54
N LEU A 5 -36.85 -5.81 -10.44
CA LEU A 5 -35.40 -5.73 -10.30
C LEU A 5 -34.90 -4.34 -9.89
N ASN A 6 -35.61 -3.27 -10.25
CA ASN A 6 -35.26 -1.90 -9.84
C ASN A 6 -35.43 -1.67 -8.32
N LYS A 7 -36.35 -2.38 -7.67
CA LYS A 7 -36.51 -2.30 -6.19
C LYS A 7 -35.38 -3.03 -5.45
N VAL A 8 -34.89 -4.13 -6.00
CA VAL A 8 -33.76 -4.89 -5.40
C VAL A 8 -32.46 -4.08 -5.51
N LEU A 9 -32.20 -3.48 -6.67
CA LEU A 9 -31.00 -2.65 -6.89
C LEU A 9 -31.01 -1.34 -6.08
N THR A 10 -32.19 -0.77 -5.80
CA THR A 10 -32.30 0.41 -4.92
C THR A 10 -32.20 0.04 -3.45
N PHE A 11 -32.60 -1.18 -3.04
CA PHE A 11 -32.47 -1.67 -1.66
C PHE A 11 -30.99 -1.98 -1.32
N GLU A 12 -30.21 -2.61 -2.22
CA GLU A 12 -28.79 -2.81 -2.02
C GLU A 12 -27.99 -1.49 -1.95
N ARG A 13 -28.31 -0.52 -2.81
CA ARG A 13 -27.73 0.83 -2.72
C ARG A 13 -28.09 1.57 -1.43
N SER A 14 -29.28 1.36 -0.90
CA SER A 14 -29.75 1.96 0.36
C SER A 14 -29.13 1.28 1.57
N GLY A 15 -29.05 -0.05 1.59
CA GLY A 15 -28.46 -0.82 2.70
C GLY A 15 -27.00 -0.51 2.95
N GLY A 16 -26.17 -0.47 1.88
CA GLY A 16 -24.78 -0.08 1.98
C GLY A 16 -24.57 1.34 2.52
N LYS A 17 -25.41 2.29 2.10
CA LYS A 17 -25.39 3.67 2.62
C LYS A 17 -25.82 3.77 4.08
N THR A 18 -26.72 2.91 4.53
CA THR A 18 -27.23 2.90 5.92
C THR A 18 -26.20 2.30 6.87
N ILE A 19 -25.56 1.19 6.50
CA ILE A 19 -24.47 0.58 7.27
C ILE A 19 -23.28 1.56 7.36
N PHE A 20 -22.95 2.23 6.28
CA PHE A 20 -21.88 3.22 6.26
C PHE A 20 -22.20 4.47 7.10
N LYS A 21 -23.44 4.93 7.10
CA LYS A 21 -23.92 6.01 8.00
C LYS A 21 -23.83 5.61 9.47
N GLN A 22 -24.16 4.36 9.79
CA GLN A 22 -24.04 3.83 11.16
C GLN A 22 -22.58 3.68 11.58
N LEU A 23 -21.71 3.17 10.71
CA LEU A 23 -20.26 3.12 10.97
C LEU A 23 -19.68 4.53 11.15
N HIS A 24 -20.09 5.48 10.32
CA HIS A 24 -19.69 6.89 10.41
C HIS A 24 -20.17 7.55 11.71
N PHE A 25 -21.37 7.20 12.19
CA PHE A 25 -21.92 7.66 13.47
C PHE A 25 -21.19 7.04 14.67
N LEU A 26 -20.86 5.74 14.60
CA LEU A 26 -20.11 5.01 15.64
C LEU A 26 -18.65 5.46 15.73
N LEU A 27 -18.07 5.95 14.62
CA LEU A 27 -16.71 6.51 14.58
C LEU A 27 -16.66 8.02 14.90
N GLY A 28 -17.74 8.60 15.50
CA GLY A 28 -17.75 9.99 15.96
C GLY A 28 -18.08 11.01 14.87
N GLY A 29 -18.99 10.66 13.96
CA GLY A 29 -19.35 11.39 12.73
C GLY A 29 -19.95 12.77 12.91
N LYS A 30 -19.13 13.73 13.35
CA LYS A 30 -19.25 15.12 12.89
C LYS A 30 -18.58 15.21 11.52
N VAL A 31 -19.28 15.78 10.51
CA VAL A 31 -18.64 16.23 9.27
C VAL A 31 -17.44 17.07 9.69
N MET A 32 -16.23 16.53 9.47
CA MET A 32 -15.02 17.24 9.85
C MET A 32 -15.01 18.58 9.11
N SER A 33 -14.76 19.68 9.80
CA SER A 33 -14.63 20.99 9.13
C SER A 33 -13.58 20.86 8.03
N GLY A 34 -13.76 21.49 6.86
CA GLY A 34 -12.90 21.35 5.69
C GLY A 34 -11.39 21.45 6.00
N ASN A 35 -11.01 22.25 7.02
CA ASN A 35 -9.62 22.38 7.47
C ASN A 35 -9.07 21.10 8.12
N LYS A 36 -9.89 20.35 8.88
CA LYS A 36 -9.45 19.10 9.52
C LYS A 36 -9.31 17.98 8.50
N GLU A 37 -10.26 17.84 7.57
CA GLU A 37 -10.17 16.86 6.50
C GLU A 37 -8.94 17.12 5.61
N PHE A 38 -8.67 18.37 5.27
CA PHE A 38 -7.48 18.77 4.54
C PHE A 38 -6.20 18.33 5.27
N PHE A 39 -6.10 18.60 6.57
CA PHE A 39 -4.95 18.21 7.38
C PHE A 39 -4.74 16.69 7.40
N TYR A 40 -5.79 15.91 7.66
CA TYR A 40 -5.68 14.45 7.72
C TYR A 40 -5.32 13.84 6.36
N ARG A 41 -5.86 14.36 5.25
CA ARG A 41 -5.46 13.94 3.90
C ARG A 41 -3.99 14.23 3.62
N ARG A 42 -3.48 15.38 4.06
CA ARG A 42 -2.06 15.74 3.94
C ARG A 42 -1.19 14.83 4.79
N LEU A 43 -1.55 14.61 6.03
CA LEU A 43 -0.83 13.71 6.93
C LEU A 43 -0.80 12.27 6.37
N HIS A 44 -1.94 11.76 5.88
CA HIS A 44 -2.00 10.45 5.22
C HIS A 44 -1.01 10.35 4.06
N SER A 45 -0.97 11.34 3.17
CA SER A 45 -0.08 11.30 2.02
C SER A 45 1.40 11.46 2.43
N LEU A 46 1.68 12.30 3.44
CA LEU A 46 3.03 12.50 3.97
C LEU A 46 3.59 11.22 4.58
N LEU A 47 2.83 10.57 5.45
CA LEU A 47 3.25 9.34 6.14
C LEU A 47 3.43 8.18 5.16
N GLY A 48 2.62 8.11 4.10
CA GLY A 48 2.76 7.10 3.06
C GLY A 48 4.00 7.29 2.18
N VAL A 49 4.48 8.52 2.00
CA VAL A 49 5.64 8.82 1.15
C VAL A 49 6.94 8.85 1.95
N ILE A 50 6.98 9.58 3.07
CA ILE A 50 8.24 9.79 3.79
C ILE A 50 8.62 8.55 4.61
N PRO A 51 7.97 8.19 5.74
CA PRO A 51 8.45 7.04 6.49
C PRO A 51 8.16 5.70 5.80
N VAL A 52 6.92 5.46 5.38
CA VAL A 52 6.51 4.16 4.81
C VAL A 52 7.13 3.94 3.43
N GLY A 53 7.16 4.97 2.58
CA GLY A 53 7.75 4.86 1.23
C GLY A 53 9.27 4.68 1.25
N LEU A 54 9.98 5.39 2.14
CA LEU A 54 11.43 5.19 2.31
C LEU A 54 11.73 3.80 2.87
N PHE A 55 10.92 3.34 3.83
CA PHE A 55 11.02 1.97 4.33
C PHE A 55 10.76 0.94 3.21
N LEU A 56 9.77 1.14 2.37
CA LEU A 56 9.50 0.24 1.24
C LEU A 56 10.73 0.10 0.33
N ILE A 57 11.35 1.22 -0.06
CA ILE A 57 12.54 1.20 -0.92
C ILE A 57 13.68 0.43 -0.24
N GLN A 58 13.98 0.78 1.02
CA GLN A 58 15.03 0.12 1.78
C GLN A 58 14.73 -1.38 1.94
N HIS A 59 13.49 -1.75 2.23
CA HIS A 59 13.06 -3.13 2.36
C HIS A 59 13.24 -3.94 1.08
N LEU A 60 12.86 -3.39 -0.08
CA LEU A 60 13.10 -4.03 -1.37
C LEU A 60 14.58 -4.22 -1.67
N VAL A 61 15.42 -3.22 -1.33
CA VAL A 61 16.87 -3.31 -1.52
C VAL A 61 17.47 -4.40 -0.64
N VAL A 62 17.09 -4.49 0.64
CA VAL A 62 17.56 -5.55 1.56
C VAL A 62 17.15 -6.93 1.04
N ASN A 63 15.90 -7.10 0.61
CA ASN A 63 15.45 -8.38 0.05
C ASN A 63 16.15 -8.73 -1.27
N HIS A 64 16.58 -7.73 -2.05
CA HIS A 64 17.32 -7.96 -3.30
C HIS A 64 18.69 -8.62 -3.09
N PHE A 65 19.28 -8.53 -1.88
CA PHE A 65 20.50 -9.28 -1.57
C PHE A 65 20.35 -10.80 -1.71
N ALA A 66 19.12 -11.33 -1.66
CA ALA A 66 18.85 -12.74 -1.97
C ALA A 66 19.34 -13.16 -3.36
N THR A 67 19.42 -12.23 -4.33
CA THR A 67 19.96 -12.52 -5.67
C THR A 67 21.46 -12.90 -5.66
N ASN A 68 22.16 -12.61 -4.57
CA ASN A 68 23.55 -12.98 -4.33
C ASN A 68 23.68 -14.23 -3.45
N GLY A 69 22.57 -14.93 -3.20
CA GLY A 69 22.51 -16.17 -2.43
C GLY A 69 22.13 -16.00 -0.96
N PRO A 70 21.91 -17.14 -0.26
CA PRO A 70 21.43 -17.17 1.12
C PRO A 70 22.32 -16.41 2.11
N GLU A 71 23.63 -16.54 1.99
CA GLU A 71 24.58 -15.89 2.89
C GLU A 71 24.48 -14.35 2.82
N ALA A 72 24.39 -13.80 1.60
CA ALA A 72 24.28 -12.37 1.39
C ALA A 72 22.96 -11.81 1.97
N PHE A 73 21.86 -12.52 1.77
CA PHE A 73 20.57 -12.16 2.35
C PHE A 73 20.61 -12.21 3.89
N ASN A 74 21.09 -13.32 4.45
CA ASN A 74 21.13 -13.51 5.91
C ASN A 74 22.00 -12.45 6.58
N LYS A 75 23.15 -12.08 5.98
CA LYS A 75 23.99 -10.99 6.47
C LYS A 75 23.25 -9.63 6.45
N ALA A 76 22.53 -9.34 5.38
CA ALA A 76 21.76 -8.10 5.27
C ALA A 76 20.58 -8.06 6.26
N ALA A 77 19.85 -9.18 6.43
CA ALA A 77 18.78 -9.32 7.41
C ALA A 77 19.30 -9.14 8.85
N HIS A 78 20.39 -9.83 9.18
CA HIS A 78 21.03 -9.75 10.50
C HIS A 78 21.51 -8.33 10.82
N PHE A 79 22.10 -7.61 9.86
CA PHE A 79 22.46 -6.21 10.02
C PHE A 79 21.24 -5.36 10.42
N MET A 80 20.08 -5.56 9.78
CA MET A 80 18.85 -4.84 10.12
C MET A 80 18.34 -5.18 11.52
N GLU A 81 18.53 -6.42 11.96
CA GLU A 81 18.15 -6.85 13.31
C GLU A 81 19.03 -6.26 14.42
N GLN A 82 20.28 -5.94 14.11
CA GLN A 82 21.25 -5.36 15.04
C GLN A 82 21.18 -3.83 15.13
N LEU A 83 20.31 -3.16 14.36
CA LEU A 83 20.21 -1.71 14.40
C LEU A 83 19.91 -1.20 15.83
N PRO A 84 20.61 -0.17 16.29
CA PRO A 84 20.32 0.43 17.58
C PRO A 84 18.89 0.96 17.61
N PHE A 85 18.20 0.79 18.74
CA PHE A 85 16.81 1.20 18.90
C PHE A 85 15.83 0.59 17.90
N ARG A 86 16.13 -0.61 17.32
CA ARG A 86 15.30 -1.29 16.31
C ARG A 86 13.80 -1.25 16.64
N TYR A 87 13.39 -1.63 17.84
CA TYR A 87 11.98 -1.65 18.24
C TYR A 87 11.32 -0.27 18.22
N ALA A 88 12.07 0.77 18.60
CA ALA A 88 11.56 2.14 18.52
C ALA A 88 11.43 2.60 17.05
N LEU A 89 12.42 2.28 16.20
CA LEU A 89 12.35 2.55 14.77
C LEU A 89 11.16 1.82 14.11
N GLU A 90 10.98 0.53 14.39
CA GLU A 90 9.85 -0.25 13.89
C GLU A 90 8.52 0.38 14.33
N LEU A 91 8.37 0.73 15.60
CA LEU A 91 7.12 1.28 16.12
C LEU A 91 6.81 2.67 15.55
N PHE A 92 7.76 3.63 15.68
CA PHE A 92 7.47 5.03 15.38
C PHE A 92 7.68 5.42 13.93
N VAL A 93 8.57 4.72 13.20
CA VAL A 93 8.88 5.04 11.80
C VAL A 93 8.11 4.14 10.82
N ILE A 94 7.78 2.90 11.22
CA ILE A 94 7.11 1.94 10.34
C ILE A 94 5.65 1.74 10.77
N PHE A 95 5.41 1.11 11.93
CA PHE A 95 4.06 0.62 12.28
C PHE A 95 3.06 1.73 12.54
N LEU A 96 3.36 2.74 13.34
CA LEU A 96 2.41 3.83 13.62
C LEU A 96 2.06 4.63 12.35
N PRO A 97 3.03 5.08 11.52
CA PRO A 97 2.73 5.70 10.23
C PRO A 97 1.94 4.80 9.29
N LEU A 98 2.29 3.52 9.21
CA LEU A 98 1.61 2.54 8.35
C LEU A 98 0.16 2.32 8.79
N ILE A 99 -0.10 2.13 10.08
CA ILE A 99 -1.45 1.95 10.63
C ILE A 99 -2.30 3.19 10.36
N TYR A 100 -1.78 4.39 10.64
CA TYR A 100 -2.51 5.62 10.32
C TYR A 100 -2.80 5.74 8.82
N HIS A 101 -1.78 5.51 7.96
CA HIS A 101 -1.92 5.55 6.51
C HIS A 101 -2.98 4.54 6.02
N ALA A 102 -2.94 3.32 6.52
CA ALA A 102 -3.87 2.26 6.14
C ALA A 102 -5.31 2.58 6.57
N VAL A 103 -5.53 2.92 7.84
CA VAL A 103 -6.88 3.20 8.39
C VAL A 103 -7.50 4.41 7.68
N TYR A 104 -6.75 5.50 7.54
CA TYR A 104 -7.27 6.67 6.84
C TYR A 104 -7.39 6.44 5.34
N GLY A 105 -6.50 5.61 4.75
CA GLY A 105 -6.56 5.16 3.35
C GLY A 105 -7.83 4.37 3.04
N VAL A 106 -8.24 3.46 3.93
CA VAL A 106 -9.52 2.73 3.83
C VAL A 106 -10.69 3.72 3.84
N TYR A 107 -10.69 4.69 4.75
CA TYR A 107 -11.71 5.76 4.76
C TYR A 107 -11.77 6.49 3.41
N ILE A 108 -10.62 6.91 2.85
CA ILE A 108 -10.57 7.56 1.54
C ILE A 108 -11.09 6.63 0.43
N ALA A 109 -10.67 5.36 0.43
CA ALA A 109 -11.05 4.41 -0.62
C ALA A 109 -12.57 4.19 -0.70
N PHE A 110 -13.24 4.14 0.45
CA PHE A 110 -14.70 3.92 0.52
C PHE A 110 -15.54 5.19 0.41
N THR A 111 -14.99 6.37 0.72
CA THR A 111 -15.72 7.64 0.60
C THR A 111 -15.55 8.30 -0.77
N ALA A 112 -14.52 7.94 -1.53
CA ALA A 112 -14.27 8.52 -2.84
C ALA A 112 -15.31 8.06 -3.88
N GLN A 113 -15.82 9.02 -4.65
CA GLN A 113 -16.73 8.72 -5.74
C GLN A 113 -15.97 8.35 -7.01
N ASN A 114 -16.47 7.34 -7.74
CA ASN A 114 -15.94 6.92 -9.02
C ASN A 114 -16.79 7.51 -10.16
N ASN A 115 -16.13 8.09 -11.14
CA ASN A 115 -16.79 8.65 -12.32
C ASN A 115 -16.13 8.18 -13.65
N THR A 116 -15.39 7.07 -13.61
CA THR A 116 -14.66 6.52 -14.77
C THR A 116 -15.57 6.11 -15.93
N SER A 117 -16.84 5.79 -15.66
CA SER A 117 -17.84 5.53 -16.70
C SER A 117 -18.20 6.79 -17.51
N ARG A 118 -18.15 7.97 -16.88
CA ARG A 118 -18.45 9.25 -17.56
C ARG A 118 -17.19 9.90 -18.13
N PHE A 119 -16.04 9.73 -17.46
CA PHE A 119 -14.76 10.34 -17.82
C PHE A 119 -13.66 9.28 -17.82
N SER A 120 -13.40 8.69 -18.99
CA SER A 120 -12.50 7.52 -19.15
C SER A 120 -11.04 7.86 -19.47
N TYR A 121 -10.57 9.08 -19.18
CA TYR A 121 -9.17 9.44 -19.40
C TYR A 121 -8.22 8.74 -18.40
N LEU A 122 -6.98 8.50 -18.84
CA LEU A 122 -5.97 7.69 -18.12
C LEU A 122 -5.83 8.08 -16.64
N ARG A 123 -5.75 9.37 -16.31
CA ARG A 123 -5.55 9.83 -14.92
C ARG A 123 -6.70 9.44 -14.00
N ASN A 124 -7.92 9.44 -14.52
CA ASN A 124 -9.09 9.01 -13.76
C ASN A 124 -9.07 7.51 -13.46
N TRP A 125 -8.59 6.69 -14.41
CA TRP A 125 -8.34 5.26 -14.16
C TRP A 125 -7.22 5.04 -13.14
N LEU A 126 -6.13 5.79 -13.21
CA LEU A 126 -5.04 5.70 -12.23
C LEU A 126 -5.50 6.06 -10.81
N PHE A 127 -6.43 7.02 -10.65
CA PHE A 127 -7.06 7.29 -9.35
C PHE A 127 -7.91 6.13 -8.84
N ARG A 128 -8.61 5.44 -9.73
CA ARG A 128 -9.36 4.24 -9.35
C ARG A 128 -8.43 3.10 -8.96
N LEU A 129 -7.40 2.86 -9.77
CA LEU A 129 -6.39 1.82 -9.52
C LEU A 129 -5.59 2.09 -8.24
N GLN A 130 -5.35 3.36 -7.88
CA GLN A 130 -4.72 3.73 -6.60
C GLN A 130 -5.49 3.17 -5.40
N ARG A 131 -6.80 3.23 -5.42
CA ARG A 131 -7.64 2.71 -4.33
C ARG A 131 -7.69 1.18 -4.32
N ILE A 132 -7.81 0.57 -5.49
CA ILE A 132 -7.81 -0.89 -5.62
C ILE A 132 -6.48 -1.46 -5.15
N SER A 133 -5.36 -0.91 -5.64
CA SER A 133 -4.02 -1.35 -5.22
C SER A 133 -3.77 -1.11 -3.73
N GLY A 134 -4.31 -0.03 -3.16
CA GLY A 134 -4.22 0.23 -1.72
C GLY A 134 -4.91 -0.84 -0.86
N ILE A 135 -6.07 -1.33 -1.28
CA ILE A 135 -6.76 -2.44 -0.59
C ILE A 135 -6.00 -3.76 -0.77
N ILE A 136 -5.51 -4.06 -1.97
CA ILE A 136 -4.68 -5.26 -2.20
C ILE A 136 -3.41 -5.18 -1.34
N THR A 137 -2.75 -4.03 -1.30
CA THR A 137 -1.56 -3.79 -0.46
C THR A 137 -1.88 -4.00 1.02
N LEU A 138 -3.02 -3.52 1.52
CA LEU A 138 -3.41 -3.71 2.91
C LEU A 138 -3.55 -5.20 3.26
N ILE A 139 -4.22 -5.98 2.40
CA ILE A 139 -4.37 -7.43 2.59
C ILE A 139 -3.01 -8.11 2.56
N PHE A 140 -2.20 -7.81 1.55
CA PHE A 140 -0.87 -8.39 1.37
C PHE A 140 0.06 -8.06 2.55
N VAL A 141 0.18 -6.78 2.93
CA VAL A 141 1.09 -6.37 4.02
C VAL A 141 0.65 -6.94 5.36
N SER A 142 -0.66 -7.02 5.64
CA SER A 142 -1.17 -7.64 6.87
C SER A 142 -0.77 -9.12 6.97
N TRP A 143 -0.89 -9.86 5.87
CA TRP A 143 -0.48 -11.26 5.80
C TRP A 143 1.04 -11.41 5.86
N HIS A 144 1.77 -10.61 5.09
CA HIS A 144 3.24 -10.61 5.09
C HIS A 144 3.82 -10.32 6.48
N VAL A 145 3.30 -9.33 7.19
CA VAL A 145 3.72 -9.03 8.58
C VAL A 145 3.42 -10.20 9.52
N TRP A 146 2.28 -10.88 9.32
CA TRP A 146 1.94 -12.06 10.10
C TRP A 146 2.93 -13.21 9.85
N GLU A 147 3.21 -13.54 8.60
CA GLU A 147 4.09 -14.68 8.24
C GLU A 147 5.56 -14.43 8.58
N THR A 148 5.99 -13.17 8.63
CA THR A 148 7.40 -12.82 8.86
C THR A 148 7.61 -12.22 10.25
N ARG A 149 7.17 -11.00 10.46
CA ARG A 149 7.49 -10.23 11.68
C ARG A 149 6.83 -10.78 12.94
N ILE A 150 5.58 -11.25 12.85
CA ILE A 150 4.91 -11.84 14.02
C ILE A 150 5.51 -13.22 14.32
N GLN A 151 5.78 -14.04 13.30
CA GLN A 151 6.44 -15.34 13.51
C GLN A 151 7.84 -15.17 14.11
N ALA A 152 8.59 -14.14 13.70
CA ALA A 152 9.88 -13.80 14.31
C ALA A 152 9.76 -13.44 15.81
N GLN A 153 8.70 -12.73 16.22
CA GLN A 153 8.44 -12.47 17.65
C GLN A 153 8.05 -13.74 18.43
N LEU A 154 7.51 -14.74 17.74
CA LEU A 154 7.16 -16.04 18.32
C LEU A 154 8.34 -17.03 18.32
N GLY A 155 9.52 -16.60 17.89
CA GLY A 155 10.76 -17.39 17.93
C GLY A 155 11.21 -17.98 16.61
N ALA A 156 10.55 -17.68 15.49
CA ALA A 156 11.05 -18.08 14.18
C ALA A 156 12.28 -17.25 13.78
N GLU A 157 13.26 -17.90 13.16
CA GLU A 157 14.47 -17.22 12.68
C GLU A 157 14.20 -16.50 11.35
N VAL A 158 14.58 -15.22 11.28
CA VAL A 158 14.48 -14.42 10.05
C VAL A 158 15.69 -14.68 9.16
N ASN A 159 15.54 -15.60 8.22
CA ASN A 159 16.61 -16.00 7.31
C ASN A 159 16.07 -16.28 5.90
N TYR A 160 16.97 -16.64 5.00
CA TYR A 160 16.65 -17.01 3.61
C TYR A 160 15.65 -18.17 3.54
N ASP A 161 15.84 -19.21 4.38
CA ASP A 161 15.01 -20.42 4.36
C ASP A 161 13.57 -20.12 4.77
N MET A 162 13.34 -19.19 5.69
CA MET A 162 11.99 -18.70 6.03
C MET A 162 11.25 -18.23 4.77
N MET A 163 11.88 -17.38 3.97
CA MET A 163 11.26 -16.85 2.76
C MET A 163 11.14 -17.90 1.66
N ALA A 164 12.14 -18.74 1.48
CA ALA A 164 12.10 -19.85 0.53
C ALA A 164 10.96 -20.84 0.85
N ASN A 165 10.76 -21.17 2.13
CA ASN A 165 9.66 -22.01 2.58
C ASN A 165 8.27 -21.36 2.32
N ILE A 166 8.11 -20.06 2.60
CA ILE A 166 6.86 -19.34 2.31
C ILE A 166 6.58 -19.35 0.80
N LEU A 167 7.58 -19.09 -0.02
CA LEU A 167 7.43 -18.96 -1.47
C LEU A 167 7.45 -20.30 -2.24
N SER A 168 7.71 -21.41 -1.57
CA SER A 168 7.67 -22.76 -2.17
C SER A 168 6.29 -23.16 -2.69
N SER A 169 5.21 -22.58 -2.13
CA SER A 169 3.85 -22.79 -2.60
C SER A 169 3.56 -21.91 -3.82
N PRO A 170 3.08 -22.48 -4.95
CA PRO A 170 2.69 -21.69 -6.13
C PRO A 170 1.62 -20.63 -5.83
N PHE A 171 0.71 -20.91 -4.91
CA PHE A 171 -0.30 -19.95 -4.45
C PHE A 171 0.37 -18.75 -3.76
N MET A 172 1.28 -19.01 -2.82
CA MET A 172 1.98 -17.95 -2.08
C MET A 172 2.90 -17.16 -3.01
N LEU A 173 3.60 -17.81 -3.92
CA LEU A 173 4.39 -17.13 -4.94
C LEU A 173 3.53 -16.15 -5.75
N GLY A 174 2.39 -16.58 -6.25
CA GLY A 174 1.43 -15.72 -6.96
C GLY A 174 0.90 -14.58 -6.10
N PHE A 175 0.56 -14.86 -4.82
CA PHE A 175 0.10 -13.85 -3.85
C PHE A 175 1.17 -12.78 -3.59
N TYR A 176 2.43 -13.17 -3.42
CA TYR A 176 3.54 -12.23 -3.23
C TYR A 176 3.84 -11.41 -4.49
N ILE A 177 3.80 -12.00 -5.69
CA ILE A 177 3.97 -11.26 -6.94
C ILE A 177 2.89 -10.18 -7.07
N VAL A 178 1.62 -10.53 -6.90
CA VAL A 178 0.50 -9.57 -6.98
C VAL A 178 0.60 -8.53 -5.87
N GLY A 179 0.91 -8.93 -4.64
CA GLY A 179 1.04 -8.06 -3.49
C GLY A 179 2.17 -7.04 -3.65
N VAL A 180 3.36 -7.49 -4.01
CA VAL A 180 4.54 -6.63 -4.21
C VAL A 180 4.30 -5.65 -5.37
N LEU A 181 3.81 -6.12 -6.53
CA LEU A 181 3.51 -5.24 -7.66
C LEU A 181 2.43 -4.21 -7.33
N SER A 182 1.39 -4.61 -6.59
CA SER A 182 0.33 -3.69 -6.14
C SER A 182 0.87 -2.65 -5.17
N THR A 183 1.75 -3.03 -4.25
CA THR A 183 2.38 -2.12 -3.28
C THR A 183 3.28 -1.09 -3.99
N ILE A 184 4.10 -1.55 -4.94
CA ILE A 184 4.98 -0.67 -5.72
C ILE A 184 4.16 0.27 -6.60
N PHE A 185 3.09 -0.23 -7.25
CA PHE A 185 2.18 0.61 -8.04
C PHE A 185 1.50 1.66 -7.16
N HIS A 186 0.98 1.26 -5.99
CA HIS A 186 0.35 2.15 -5.03
C HIS A 186 1.31 3.26 -4.60
N PHE A 187 2.55 2.92 -4.28
CA PHE A 187 3.59 3.87 -3.92
C PHE A 187 3.94 4.81 -5.07
N ALA A 188 4.28 4.28 -6.25
CA ALA A 188 4.71 5.10 -7.39
C ALA A 188 3.62 6.06 -7.89
N ASN A 189 2.39 5.58 -8.03
CA ASN A 189 1.25 6.44 -8.40
C ASN A 189 0.86 7.39 -7.24
N GLY A 190 1.08 6.97 -6.00
CA GLY A 190 0.96 7.81 -4.80
C GLY A 190 1.93 8.98 -4.80
N LEU A 191 3.18 8.79 -5.24
CA LEU A 191 4.18 9.86 -5.41
C LEU A 191 3.70 10.94 -6.37
N TRP A 192 3.06 10.56 -7.48
CA TRP A 192 2.48 11.53 -8.40
C TRP A 192 1.38 12.36 -7.72
N SER A 193 0.47 11.69 -7.02
CA SER A 193 -0.62 12.35 -6.30
C SER A 193 -0.10 13.25 -5.18
N PHE A 194 0.94 12.83 -4.48
CA PHE A 194 1.66 13.62 -3.48
C PHE A 194 2.23 14.88 -4.12
N ALA A 195 3.00 14.77 -5.21
CA ALA A 195 3.64 15.91 -5.88
C ALA A 195 2.62 16.96 -6.33
N VAL A 196 1.46 16.54 -6.86
CA VAL A 196 0.37 17.46 -7.22
C VAL A 196 -0.26 18.09 -5.99
N SER A 197 -0.63 17.28 -5.02
CA SER A 197 -1.35 17.77 -3.85
C SER A 197 -0.51 18.69 -2.97
N TRP A 198 0.81 18.51 -2.92
CA TRP A 198 1.75 19.35 -2.18
C TRP A 198 2.27 20.56 -2.98
N GLY A 199 1.79 20.76 -4.20
CA GLY A 199 2.17 21.90 -5.03
C GLY A 199 3.59 21.82 -5.61
N ILE A 200 4.19 20.60 -5.65
CA ILE A 200 5.49 20.37 -6.27
C ILE A 200 5.36 20.41 -7.79
N THR A 201 4.26 19.86 -8.33
CA THR A 201 3.95 19.85 -9.77
C THR A 201 2.64 20.58 -10.03
N VAL A 202 2.73 21.87 -10.41
CA VAL A 202 1.56 22.75 -10.58
C VAL A 202 1.13 22.94 -12.04
N SER A 203 2.04 22.78 -13.00
CA SER A 203 1.73 22.99 -14.43
C SER A 203 1.41 21.67 -15.14
N PRO A 204 0.64 21.69 -16.26
CA PRO A 204 0.41 20.49 -17.07
C PRO A 204 1.71 19.81 -17.55
N ARG A 205 2.75 20.61 -17.84
CA ARG A 205 4.07 20.10 -18.25
C ARG A 205 4.76 19.38 -17.10
N SER A 206 4.80 19.96 -15.90
CA SER A 206 5.43 19.33 -14.72
C SER A 206 4.69 18.06 -14.29
N GLN A 207 3.36 18.04 -14.37
CA GLN A 207 2.56 16.83 -14.08
C GLN A 207 2.79 15.71 -15.09
N ARG A 208 3.00 16.05 -16.38
CA ARG A 208 3.37 15.07 -17.42
C ARG A 208 4.75 14.48 -17.15
N ILE A 209 5.74 15.32 -16.83
CA ILE A 209 7.10 14.85 -16.47
C ILE A 209 7.02 13.95 -15.23
N SER A 210 6.30 14.34 -14.19
CA SER A 210 6.08 13.54 -12.98
C SER A 210 5.45 12.19 -13.31
N THR A 211 4.56 12.09 -14.31
CA THR A 211 4.00 10.81 -14.75
C THR A 211 5.08 9.87 -15.29
N TYR A 212 6.01 10.35 -16.11
CA TYR A 212 7.11 9.52 -16.62
C TYR A 212 8.11 9.15 -15.52
N VAL A 213 8.42 10.07 -14.61
CA VAL A 213 9.30 9.81 -13.46
C VAL A 213 8.72 8.70 -12.58
N THR A 214 7.44 8.82 -12.20
CA THR A 214 6.80 7.82 -11.35
C THR A 214 6.60 6.48 -12.07
N LEU A 215 6.41 6.46 -13.38
CA LEU A 215 6.42 5.23 -14.17
C LEU A 215 7.82 4.58 -14.16
N GLY A 216 8.88 5.36 -14.32
CA GLY A 216 10.25 4.87 -14.20
C GLY A 216 10.55 4.27 -12.83
N ILE A 217 10.09 4.92 -11.75
CA ILE A 217 10.17 4.41 -10.37
C ILE A 217 9.41 3.07 -10.24
N PHE A 218 8.19 3.00 -10.77
CA PHE A 218 7.41 1.76 -10.77
C PHE A 218 8.16 0.62 -11.45
N ILE A 219 8.71 0.84 -12.64
CA ILE A 219 9.44 -0.19 -13.39
C ILE A 219 10.70 -0.63 -12.63
N ALA A 220 11.49 0.32 -12.13
CA ALA A 220 12.73 0.03 -11.42
C ALA A 220 12.50 -0.76 -10.13
N LEU A 221 11.56 -0.33 -9.28
CA LEU A 221 11.23 -1.02 -8.04
C LEU A 221 10.57 -2.37 -8.30
N SER A 222 9.74 -2.51 -9.36
CA SER A 222 9.16 -3.79 -9.76
C SER A 222 10.24 -4.78 -10.20
N TYR A 223 11.23 -4.34 -10.93
CA TYR A 223 12.39 -5.17 -11.27
C TYR A 223 13.12 -5.66 -10.03
N VAL A 224 13.46 -4.75 -9.10
CA VAL A 224 14.14 -5.09 -7.84
C VAL A 224 13.30 -6.08 -7.00
N GLY A 225 12.00 -5.80 -6.83
CA GLY A 225 11.10 -6.64 -6.04
C GLY A 225 10.88 -8.04 -6.64
N LEU A 226 10.64 -8.13 -7.95
CA LEU A 226 10.47 -9.42 -8.62
C LEU A 226 11.77 -10.24 -8.61
N ARG A 227 12.91 -9.61 -8.85
CA ARG A 227 14.21 -10.28 -8.74
C ARG A 227 14.44 -10.85 -7.34
N ALA A 228 14.03 -10.11 -6.30
CA ALA A 228 14.10 -10.60 -4.92
C ALA A 228 13.19 -11.82 -4.70
N ILE A 229 11.91 -11.76 -5.13
CA ILE A 229 10.97 -12.88 -5.01
C ILE A 229 11.53 -14.14 -5.68
N PHE A 230 11.98 -14.03 -6.94
CA PHE A 230 12.49 -15.19 -7.69
C PHE A 230 13.85 -15.68 -7.23
N ALA A 231 14.54 -14.95 -6.36
CA ALA A 231 15.80 -15.42 -5.77
C ALA A 231 15.57 -16.40 -4.62
N PHE A 232 14.37 -16.50 -4.07
CA PHE A 232 13.99 -17.45 -3.03
C PHE A 232 13.35 -18.74 -3.58
N VAL A 233 13.07 -18.81 -4.87
CA VAL A 233 12.43 -19.94 -5.57
C VAL A 233 13.47 -20.67 -6.43
#